data_240019038e5ab60b1014cde6aaaad94f
#
_entry.id   240019038e5ab60b1014cde6aaaad94f
#
_cell.length_a   1.000
_cell.length_b   1.000
_cell.length_c   1.000
_cell.angle_alpha   90.00
_cell.angle_beta   90.00
_cell.angle_gamma   90.00
#
_symmetry.space_group_name_H-M   'P 1'
#
loop_
_entity.id
_entity.type
_entity.pdbx_description
1 polymer ?
#
loop_
_entity_poly.entity_id
_entity_poly.type
_entity_poly.pdbx_seq_one_letter_code
_entity_poly.pdbx_strand_id
1 'polypeptide(L)'
;MSDYQFDTKCIQSGYKPGNSEPRTLPIYQSTTYKYDDADALGQLFDLKAEGHMYSRISNPTLAAVEEKLSDLEGGVGAMLVSSGQAANLLAVFNICSAGQNLIAMNNIYGGTINLLSVTMARMGIEVRYISDKMTDEEVEALFDENTRLVFGETIANPALTVFDISRYAAIAHRHNVPLVVDNTFATPFLCRPFEHGADIVTHSTSKYMDGHANVLGGAVIDGGTFDWEASGKFPELTTPDESYHGVVYTRQFGKAAYVTKARVQLLRDFGCTMAPISAYLLNLGLESMALRVRRHSENALEVAKFLETQPQVLWVNYPKLPSNPYYALAEQYLPEGASGVVSFGVKGGREAAMKLMNSLRLAQIVVHVADARPCVLHPASTTHRQLTDQQLADSGIGPEFIRFSVGIEDVRDIIADLKQALAQIS
;
A
#
# COMPACT_ATOMS: atom_id res chain seq x y z
N MET A 1 5.58 -21.88 -9.38
CA MET A 1 6.35 -21.78 -8.11
C MET A 1 5.45 -21.76 -6.88
N SER A 2 4.22 -22.29 -6.99
CA SER A 2 3.20 -22.26 -5.94
C SER A 2 3.58 -22.93 -4.60
N ASP A 3 4.56 -23.81 -4.60
CA ASP A 3 4.87 -24.66 -3.44
C ASP A 3 5.97 -24.11 -2.52
N TYR A 4 6.60 -22.99 -2.87
CA TYR A 4 7.62 -22.37 -2.03
C TYR A 4 7.02 -21.53 -0.90
N GLN A 5 7.69 -21.57 0.26
CA GLN A 5 7.36 -20.70 1.39
C GLN A 5 7.68 -19.24 1.06
N PHE A 6 7.06 -18.30 1.79
CA PHE A 6 7.12 -16.87 1.53
C PHE A 6 8.55 -16.34 1.41
N ASP A 7 9.45 -16.68 2.35
CA ASP A 7 10.84 -16.21 2.36
C ASP A 7 11.59 -16.67 1.09
N THR A 8 11.30 -17.88 0.61
CA THR A 8 11.86 -18.40 -0.66
C THR A 8 11.31 -17.65 -1.86
N LYS A 9 10.01 -17.32 -1.85
CA LYS A 9 9.39 -16.52 -2.92
C LYS A 9 9.99 -15.11 -3.00
N CYS A 10 10.31 -14.47 -1.88
CA CYS A 10 11.02 -13.19 -1.88
C CYS A 10 12.30 -13.22 -2.72
N ILE A 11 13.02 -14.34 -2.69
CA ILE A 11 14.29 -14.53 -3.42
C ILE A 11 14.06 -15.01 -4.86
N GLN A 12 13.22 -16.05 -5.04
CA GLN A 12 13.19 -16.84 -6.26
C GLN A 12 12.09 -16.48 -7.26
N SER A 13 11.04 -15.75 -6.84
CA SER A 13 9.95 -15.36 -7.75
C SER A 13 10.37 -14.28 -8.73
N GLY A 14 9.73 -14.26 -9.89
CA GLY A 14 9.94 -13.29 -10.98
C GLY A 14 11.06 -13.73 -11.92
N TYR A 15 12.27 -13.21 -11.77
CA TYR A 15 13.36 -13.49 -12.68
C TYR A 15 13.90 -14.92 -12.55
N LYS A 16 13.97 -15.63 -13.70
CA LYS A 16 14.51 -16.98 -13.81
C LYS A 16 15.59 -16.99 -14.89
N PRO A 17 16.89 -17.00 -14.52
CA PRO A 17 17.96 -17.02 -15.51
C PRO A 17 18.00 -18.36 -16.27
N GLY A 18 18.17 -18.28 -17.57
CA GLY A 18 18.50 -19.43 -18.43
C GLY A 18 19.98 -19.81 -18.35
N ASN A 19 20.38 -20.80 -19.17
CA ASN A 19 21.77 -21.22 -19.23
C ASN A 19 22.66 -20.08 -19.77
N SER A 20 23.72 -19.75 -19.02
CA SER A 20 24.65 -18.63 -19.34
C SER A 20 24.05 -17.22 -19.27
N GLU A 21 22.89 -17.06 -18.70
CA GLU A 21 22.31 -15.75 -18.42
C GLU A 21 22.76 -15.19 -17.05
N PRO A 22 22.69 -13.87 -16.83
CA PRO A 22 23.03 -13.26 -15.56
C PRO A 22 22.19 -13.85 -14.43
N ARG A 23 22.83 -14.16 -13.30
CA ARG A 23 22.13 -14.65 -12.10
C ARG A 23 21.21 -13.58 -11.49
N THR A 24 21.63 -12.32 -11.52
CA THR A 24 20.85 -11.18 -11.03
C THR A 24 19.94 -10.65 -12.13
N LEU A 25 18.79 -10.09 -11.74
CA LEU A 25 17.86 -9.46 -12.67
C LEU A 25 18.56 -8.39 -13.53
N PRO A 26 18.58 -8.49 -14.86
CA PRO A 26 19.15 -7.48 -15.73
C PRO A 26 18.34 -6.18 -15.73
N ILE A 27 19.03 -5.05 -15.91
CA ILE A 27 18.37 -3.74 -16.06
C ILE A 27 18.23 -3.42 -17.54
N TYR A 28 17.03 -3.50 -18.08
CA TYR A 28 16.71 -3.12 -19.45
C TYR A 28 16.42 -1.63 -19.53
N GLN A 29 17.48 -0.82 -19.58
CA GLN A 29 17.42 0.66 -19.67
C GLN A 29 17.21 1.10 -21.11
N SER A 30 16.04 0.77 -21.67
CA SER A 30 15.63 1.13 -23.02
C SER A 30 14.20 1.67 -23.04
N THR A 31 13.92 2.63 -23.92
CA THR A 31 12.54 3.12 -24.12
C THR A 31 11.77 2.23 -25.09
N THR A 32 12.45 1.63 -26.08
CA THR A 32 11.84 0.89 -27.20
C THR A 32 12.58 -0.41 -27.46
N TYR A 33 11.93 -1.31 -28.19
CA TYR A 33 12.45 -2.63 -28.54
C TYR A 33 12.36 -2.83 -30.05
N LYS A 34 13.37 -3.48 -30.65
CA LYS A 34 13.45 -3.77 -32.07
C LYS A 34 12.66 -5.02 -32.41
N TYR A 35 11.91 -4.96 -33.50
CA TYR A 35 11.24 -6.10 -34.15
C TYR A 35 11.73 -6.23 -35.59
N ASP A 36 11.81 -7.45 -36.08
CA ASP A 36 12.23 -7.75 -37.47
C ASP A 36 11.02 -7.71 -38.43
N ASP A 37 9.81 -7.81 -37.89
CA ASP A 37 8.56 -7.89 -38.63
C ASP A 37 7.55 -6.87 -38.09
N ALA A 38 6.97 -6.10 -39.02
CA ALA A 38 5.96 -5.09 -38.69
C ALA A 38 4.63 -5.71 -38.22
N ASP A 39 4.24 -6.86 -38.77
CA ASP A 39 3.02 -7.55 -38.37
C ASP A 39 3.13 -8.10 -36.95
N ALA A 40 4.30 -8.65 -36.57
CA ALA A 40 4.57 -9.08 -35.21
C ALA A 40 4.47 -7.93 -34.19
N LEU A 41 4.99 -6.74 -34.55
CA LEU A 41 4.81 -5.54 -33.72
C LEU A 41 3.35 -5.10 -33.67
N GLY A 42 2.62 -5.17 -34.77
CA GLY A 42 1.19 -4.84 -34.83
C GLY A 42 0.34 -5.70 -33.88
N GLN A 43 0.64 -7.00 -33.75
CA GLN A 43 -0.06 -7.91 -32.85
C GLN A 43 0.09 -7.52 -31.37
N LEU A 44 1.20 -6.89 -30.97
CA LEU A 44 1.38 -6.37 -29.61
C LEU A 44 0.45 -5.18 -29.35
N PHE A 45 0.30 -4.28 -30.34
CA PHE A 45 -0.65 -3.15 -30.23
C PHE A 45 -2.10 -3.62 -30.20
N ASP A 46 -2.42 -4.72 -30.87
CA ASP A 46 -3.73 -5.35 -30.86
C ASP A 46 -3.99 -6.21 -29.61
N LEU A 47 -3.03 -6.30 -28.69
CA LEU A 47 -3.08 -7.16 -27.50
C LEU A 47 -3.27 -8.66 -27.84
N LYS A 48 -2.79 -9.12 -29.01
CA LYS A 48 -2.87 -10.50 -29.51
C LYS A 48 -1.60 -11.32 -29.28
N ALA A 49 -0.51 -10.65 -28.89
CA ALA A 49 0.78 -11.27 -28.62
C ALA A 49 1.39 -10.70 -27.33
N GLU A 50 2.23 -11.48 -26.68
CA GLU A 50 3.03 -11.03 -25.53
C GLU A 50 4.37 -10.47 -25.99
N GLY A 51 4.87 -9.44 -25.28
CA GLY A 51 6.16 -8.83 -25.57
C GLY A 51 6.29 -7.42 -25.02
N HIS A 52 7.45 -6.82 -25.32
CA HIS A 52 7.76 -5.46 -24.88
C HIS A 52 7.98 -4.57 -26.10
N MET A 53 7.22 -3.51 -26.25
CA MET A 53 7.33 -2.57 -27.37
C MET A 53 7.81 -1.19 -26.94
N TYR A 54 7.40 -0.75 -25.75
CA TYR A 54 7.71 0.57 -25.21
C TYR A 54 7.68 0.53 -23.67
N SER A 55 8.75 1.00 -23.02
CA SER A 55 8.94 0.84 -21.57
C SER A 55 7.92 1.59 -20.69
N ARG A 56 7.15 2.52 -21.23
CA ARG A 56 6.03 3.13 -20.52
C ARG A 56 4.90 2.12 -20.25
N ILE A 57 4.74 1.13 -21.12
CA ILE A 57 3.68 0.11 -21.01
C ILE A 57 4.20 -1.16 -20.34
N SER A 58 5.37 -1.64 -20.80
CA SER A 58 6.02 -2.83 -20.26
C SER A 58 7.52 -2.82 -20.50
N ASN A 59 8.26 -3.44 -19.56
CA ASN A 59 9.74 -3.53 -19.63
C ASN A 59 10.13 -4.85 -18.94
N PRO A 60 11.12 -5.62 -19.44
CA PRO A 60 11.48 -6.92 -18.87
C PRO A 60 11.91 -6.84 -17.41
N THR A 61 12.61 -5.78 -16.98
CA THR A 61 12.99 -5.60 -15.56
C THR A 61 11.75 -5.39 -14.69
N LEU A 62 10.81 -4.54 -15.14
CA LEU A 62 9.57 -4.30 -14.41
C LEU A 62 8.71 -5.57 -14.36
N ALA A 63 8.57 -6.27 -15.49
CA ALA A 63 7.75 -7.49 -15.59
C ALA A 63 8.20 -8.57 -14.59
N ALA A 64 9.51 -8.76 -14.41
CA ALA A 64 10.04 -9.70 -13.44
C ALA A 64 9.68 -9.32 -11.99
N VAL A 65 9.71 -8.02 -11.65
CA VAL A 65 9.34 -7.55 -10.31
C VAL A 65 7.82 -7.57 -10.11
N GLU A 66 7.06 -7.29 -11.16
CA GLU A 66 5.58 -7.42 -11.15
C GLU A 66 5.16 -8.87 -10.92
N GLU A 67 5.80 -9.85 -11.60
CA GLU A 67 5.56 -11.28 -11.36
C GLU A 67 5.88 -11.66 -9.90
N LYS A 68 7.01 -11.17 -9.35
CA LYS A 68 7.37 -11.38 -7.94
C LYS A 68 6.31 -10.82 -6.99
N LEU A 69 5.86 -9.59 -7.19
CA LEU A 69 4.85 -8.97 -6.33
C LEU A 69 3.51 -9.69 -6.39
N SER A 70 3.09 -10.09 -7.60
CA SER A 70 1.88 -10.89 -7.79
C SER A 70 1.96 -12.23 -7.04
N ASP A 71 3.10 -12.94 -7.10
CA ASP A 71 3.29 -14.20 -6.39
C ASP A 71 3.36 -14.02 -4.87
N LEU A 72 3.95 -12.93 -4.38
CA LEU A 72 4.02 -12.63 -2.94
C LEU A 72 2.64 -12.30 -2.34
N GLU A 73 1.83 -11.50 -3.03
CA GLU A 73 0.46 -11.20 -2.59
C GLU A 73 -0.52 -12.35 -2.85
N GLY A 74 -0.22 -13.24 -3.79
CA GLY A 74 -1.13 -14.30 -4.23
C GLY A 74 -2.14 -13.83 -5.27
N GLY A 75 -1.80 -12.79 -6.04
CA GLY A 75 -2.61 -12.25 -7.12
C GLY A 75 -2.38 -12.93 -8.48
N VAL A 76 -3.12 -12.49 -9.48
CA VAL A 76 -3.01 -12.99 -10.87
C VAL A 76 -2.15 -12.10 -11.76
N GLY A 77 -1.85 -10.87 -11.33
CA GLY A 77 -1.03 -9.93 -12.05
C GLY A 77 -0.77 -8.66 -11.23
N ALA A 78 0.33 -8.00 -11.53
CA ALA A 78 0.71 -6.74 -10.89
C ALA A 78 1.16 -5.71 -11.92
N MET A 79 1.09 -4.44 -11.55
CA MET A 79 1.53 -3.29 -12.34
C MET A 79 2.33 -2.34 -11.46
N LEU A 80 3.62 -2.16 -11.77
CA LEU A 80 4.47 -1.18 -11.10
C LEU A 80 4.20 0.24 -11.62
N VAL A 81 4.15 1.18 -10.70
CA VAL A 81 3.90 2.59 -10.97
C VAL A 81 4.88 3.49 -10.21
N SER A 82 4.91 4.78 -10.55
CA SER A 82 5.90 5.76 -10.06
C SER A 82 5.78 6.08 -8.56
N SER A 83 4.65 5.80 -7.91
CA SER A 83 4.43 6.07 -6.48
C SER A 83 3.20 5.34 -5.95
N GLY A 84 3.08 5.22 -4.62
CA GLY A 84 1.86 4.71 -3.98
C GLY A 84 0.61 5.53 -4.31
N GLN A 85 0.75 6.85 -4.42
CA GLN A 85 -0.37 7.72 -4.83
C GLN A 85 -0.80 7.47 -6.28
N ALA A 86 0.14 7.19 -7.18
CA ALA A 86 -0.19 6.75 -8.54
C ALA A 86 -0.90 5.38 -8.52
N ALA A 87 -0.49 4.46 -7.63
CA ALA A 87 -1.19 3.18 -7.46
C ALA A 87 -2.64 3.37 -7.02
N ASN A 88 -2.89 4.17 -5.98
CA ASN A 88 -4.24 4.45 -5.49
C ASN A 88 -5.09 5.20 -6.53
N LEU A 89 -4.51 6.20 -7.24
CA LEU A 89 -5.20 6.90 -8.31
C LEU A 89 -5.64 5.92 -9.41
N LEU A 90 -4.68 5.14 -9.95
CA LEU A 90 -4.97 4.24 -11.06
C LEU A 90 -5.91 3.10 -10.66
N ALA A 91 -5.78 2.57 -9.42
CA ALA A 91 -6.67 1.54 -8.92
C ALA A 91 -8.13 2.01 -8.86
N VAL A 92 -8.37 3.21 -8.34
CA VAL A 92 -9.73 3.76 -8.28
C VAL A 92 -10.22 4.17 -9.66
N PHE A 93 -9.43 4.94 -10.41
CA PHE A 93 -9.86 5.52 -11.68
C PHE A 93 -10.07 4.47 -12.79
N ASN A 94 -9.51 3.27 -12.64
CA ASN A 94 -9.72 2.16 -13.56
C ASN A 94 -11.18 1.66 -13.62
N ILE A 95 -11.93 1.86 -12.53
CA ILE A 95 -13.30 1.33 -12.36
C ILE A 95 -14.29 2.35 -11.77
N CYS A 96 -13.86 3.61 -11.57
CA CYS A 96 -14.71 4.67 -11.05
C CYS A 96 -14.53 5.93 -11.91
N SER A 97 -15.59 6.41 -12.51
CA SER A 97 -15.61 7.52 -13.46
C SER A 97 -16.42 8.71 -12.94
N ALA A 98 -16.44 9.82 -13.68
CA ALA A 98 -17.24 10.99 -13.35
C ALA A 98 -18.74 10.65 -13.19
N GLY A 99 -19.35 11.17 -12.12
CA GLY A 99 -20.74 10.89 -11.73
C GLY A 99 -20.91 9.63 -10.87
N GLN A 100 -19.80 8.94 -10.59
CA GLN A 100 -19.78 7.76 -9.72
C GLN A 100 -19.15 8.08 -8.36
N ASN A 101 -19.26 7.14 -7.43
CA ASN A 101 -18.74 7.31 -6.08
C ASN A 101 -18.03 6.05 -5.58
N LEU A 102 -17.22 6.26 -4.53
CA LEU A 102 -16.61 5.19 -3.75
C LEU A 102 -16.85 5.41 -2.25
N ILE A 103 -16.75 4.32 -1.49
CA ILE A 103 -16.77 4.36 -0.03
C ILE A 103 -15.34 4.14 0.47
N ALA A 104 -14.86 4.98 1.39
CA ALA A 104 -13.51 4.86 1.92
C ALA A 104 -13.49 5.01 3.45
N MET A 105 -12.56 4.30 4.10
CA MET A 105 -12.28 4.54 5.52
C MET A 105 -11.76 5.97 5.73
N ASN A 106 -12.20 6.61 6.82
CA ASN A 106 -11.82 8.00 7.14
C ASN A 106 -10.46 8.14 7.84
N ASN A 107 -9.87 7.03 8.24
CA ASN A 107 -8.60 6.97 8.99
C ASN A 107 -7.39 6.51 8.14
N ILE A 108 -7.53 6.47 6.82
CA ILE A 108 -6.47 6.13 5.87
C ILE A 108 -5.42 7.26 5.76
N TYR A 109 -4.33 7.00 5.06
CA TYR A 109 -3.25 7.96 4.86
C TYR A 109 -3.75 9.32 4.36
N GLY A 110 -3.31 10.40 5.02
CA GLY A 110 -3.79 11.76 4.72
C GLY A 110 -3.60 12.19 3.26
N GLY A 111 -2.54 11.70 2.58
CA GLY A 111 -2.37 11.93 1.15
C GLY A 111 -3.45 11.26 0.30
N THR A 112 -3.92 10.07 0.71
CA THR A 112 -5.01 9.35 0.04
C THR A 112 -6.36 10.04 0.31
N ILE A 113 -6.60 10.53 1.54
CA ILE A 113 -7.79 11.36 1.83
C ILE A 113 -7.83 12.57 0.90
N ASN A 114 -6.70 13.28 0.76
CA ASN A 114 -6.63 14.45 -0.13
C ASN A 114 -6.82 14.06 -1.61
N LEU A 115 -6.24 12.93 -2.05
CA LEU A 115 -6.45 12.40 -3.40
C LEU A 115 -7.94 12.18 -3.68
N LEU A 116 -8.64 11.50 -2.78
CA LEU A 116 -10.05 11.14 -2.95
C LEU A 116 -10.97 12.37 -2.81
N SER A 117 -10.79 13.19 -1.75
CA SER A 117 -11.70 14.29 -1.44
C SER A 117 -11.50 15.54 -2.30
N VAL A 118 -10.29 15.78 -2.82
CA VAL A 118 -9.95 16.99 -3.55
C VAL A 118 -9.67 16.72 -5.01
N THR A 119 -8.73 15.83 -5.28
CA THR A 119 -8.27 15.59 -6.66
C THR A 119 -9.32 14.84 -7.47
N MET A 120 -9.84 13.73 -6.95
CA MET A 120 -10.85 12.94 -7.65
C MET A 120 -12.22 13.64 -7.68
N ALA A 121 -12.56 14.44 -6.66
CA ALA A 121 -13.75 15.29 -6.71
C ALA A 121 -13.73 16.26 -7.90
N ARG A 122 -12.55 16.79 -8.28
CA ARG A 122 -12.39 17.62 -9.49
C ARG A 122 -12.52 16.81 -10.80
N MET A 123 -12.38 15.49 -10.72
CA MET A 123 -12.65 14.56 -11.82
C MET A 123 -14.11 14.08 -11.84
N GLY A 124 -14.96 14.59 -10.93
CA GLY A 124 -16.37 14.26 -10.83
C GLY A 124 -16.67 12.98 -10.07
N ILE A 125 -15.71 12.45 -9.31
CA ILE A 125 -15.85 11.25 -8.48
C ILE A 125 -16.11 11.67 -7.04
N GLU A 126 -17.20 11.19 -6.44
CA GLU A 126 -17.57 11.44 -5.03
C GLU A 126 -16.91 10.38 -4.12
N VAL A 127 -16.48 10.80 -2.93
CA VAL A 127 -16.07 9.87 -1.86
C VAL A 127 -17.02 10.00 -0.66
N ARG A 128 -17.46 8.86 -0.13
CA ARG A 128 -18.27 8.75 1.09
C ARG A 128 -17.44 8.05 2.15
N TYR A 129 -17.24 8.72 3.28
CA TYR A 129 -16.38 8.19 4.33
C TYR A 129 -17.17 7.38 5.35
N ILE A 130 -16.54 6.26 5.77
CA ILE A 130 -16.99 5.40 6.84
C ILE A 130 -15.94 5.36 7.96
N SER A 131 -16.38 5.00 9.15
CA SER A 131 -15.50 4.72 10.29
C SER A 131 -15.74 3.29 10.81
N ASP A 132 -14.78 2.76 11.53
CA ASP A 132 -14.86 1.46 12.21
C ASP A 132 -15.94 1.41 13.31
N LYS A 133 -16.47 2.57 13.71
CA LYS A 133 -17.55 2.69 14.71
C LYS A 133 -18.95 2.58 14.12
N MET A 134 -19.08 2.66 12.80
CA MET A 134 -20.37 2.53 12.11
C MET A 134 -20.85 1.07 12.13
N THR A 135 -22.17 0.90 12.29
CA THR A 135 -22.81 -0.43 12.11
C THR A 135 -22.82 -0.81 10.63
N ASP A 136 -23.09 -2.09 10.33
CA ASP A 136 -23.18 -2.55 8.95
C ASP A 136 -24.31 -1.84 8.21
N GLU A 137 -25.46 -1.62 8.87
CA GLU A 137 -26.61 -0.91 8.29
C GLU A 137 -26.27 0.55 7.95
N GLU A 138 -25.51 1.24 8.80
CA GLU A 138 -25.05 2.60 8.54
C GLU A 138 -24.07 2.66 7.36
N VAL A 139 -23.21 1.67 7.23
CA VAL A 139 -22.28 1.55 6.10
C VAL A 139 -23.04 1.23 4.81
N GLU A 140 -23.96 0.25 4.85
CA GLU A 140 -24.78 -0.15 3.69
C GLU A 140 -25.66 0.97 3.17
N ALA A 141 -26.15 1.85 4.04
CA ALA A 141 -26.96 3.01 3.66
C ALA A 141 -26.21 4.04 2.78
N LEU A 142 -24.88 3.95 2.71
CA LEU A 142 -24.06 4.82 1.86
C LEU A 142 -23.91 4.31 0.42
N PHE A 143 -24.31 3.06 0.15
CA PHE A 143 -24.24 2.50 -1.20
C PHE A 143 -25.44 2.96 -2.04
N ASP A 144 -25.15 3.21 -3.31
CA ASP A 144 -26.16 3.44 -4.35
C ASP A 144 -25.76 2.75 -5.68
N GLU A 145 -26.54 2.99 -6.73
CA GLU A 145 -26.28 2.45 -8.07
C GLU A 145 -24.95 2.91 -8.68
N ASN A 146 -24.43 4.07 -8.25
CA ASN A 146 -23.20 4.68 -8.73
C ASN A 146 -21.97 4.30 -7.89
N THR A 147 -22.14 3.57 -6.79
CA THR A 147 -21.02 3.11 -5.98
C THR A 147 -20.23 2.03 -6.73
N ARG A 148 -18.89 2.20 -6.78
CA ARG A 148 -17.99 1.34 -7.58
C ARG A 148 -17.00 0.53 -6.78
N LEU A 149 -16.62 0.95 -5.59
CA LEU A 149 -15.67 0.21 -4.74
C LEU A 149 -15.74 0.65 -3.27
N VAL A 150 -15.19 -0.19 -2.41
CA VAL A 150 -14.81 0.17 -1.04
C VAL A 150 -13.29 0.24 -0.95
N PHE A 151 -12.76 1.22 -0.21
CA PHE A 151 -11.31 1.44 -0.04
C PHE A 151 -10.92 1.47 1.44
N GLY A 152 -9.85 0.72 1.82
CA GLY A 152 -9.29 0.73 3.17
C GLY A 152 -7.78 0.53 3.17
N GLU A 153 -7.15 0.67 4.35
CA GLU A 153 -5.74 0.34 4.59
C GLU A 153 -5.64 -0.76 5.63
N THR A 154 -4.85 -1.80 5.37
CA THR A 154 -4.67 -2.93 6.32
C THR A 154 -4.27 -2.44 7.71
N ILE A 155 -3.30 -1.53 7.78
CA ILE A 155 -2.87 -0.81 8.99
C ILE A 155 -2.81 0.67 8.62
N ALA A 156 -3.67 1.47 9.24
CA ALA A 156 -3.79 2.88 8.92
C ALA A 156 -2.61 3.73 9.42
N ASN A 157 -2.25 4.78 8.68
CA ASN A 157 -1.18 5.71 9.04
C ASN A 157 -1.76 7.13 9.28
N PRO A 158 -1.58 7.75 10.45
CA PRO A 158 -0.74 7.35 11.60
C PRO A 158 -1.50 6.63 12.72
N ALA A 159 -2.80 6.41 12.57
CA ALA A 159 -3.69 5.94 13.64
C ALA A 159 -3.42 4.48 14.06
N LEU A 160 -2.76 3.68 13.22
CA LEU A 160 -2.46 2.25 13.43
C LEU A 160 -3.70 1.40 13.77
N THR A 161 -4.86 1.81 13.25
CA THR A 161 -6.07 0.99 13.31
C THR A 161 -5.93 -0.19 12.36
N VAL A 162 -6.45 -1.35 12.73
CA VAL A 162 -6.44 -2.55 11.88
C VAL A 162 -7.80 -2.66 11.18
N PHE A 163 -7.77 -2.74 9.87
CA PHE A 163 -8.96 -2.81 9.03
C PHE A 163 -9.56 -4.23 9.04
N ASP A 164 -10.84 -4.34 9.32
CA ASP A 164 -11.55 -5.63 9.26
C ASP A 164 -11.87 -5.98 7.80
N ILE A 165 -10.88 -6.57 7.12
CA ILE A 165 -10.93 -6.84 5.68
C ILE A 165 -12.12 -7.73 5.33
N SER A 166 -12.36 -8.81 6.08
CA SER A 166 -13.44 -9.77 5.78
C SER A 166 -14.83 -9.16 5.94
N ARG A 167 -15.02 -8.30 6.95
CA ARG A 167 -16.27 -7.57 7.16
C ARG A 167 -16.59 -6.68 5.98
N TYR A 168 -15.65 -5.81 5.59
CA TYR A 168 -15.88 -4.84 4.52
C TYR A 168 -15.88 -5.49 3.14
N ALA A 169 -15.17 -6.59 2.92
CA ALA A 169 -15.29 -7.41 1.72
C ALA A 169 -16.70 -7.98 1.58
N ALA A 170 -17.25 -8.55 2.66
CA ALA A 170 -18.61 -9.09 2.65
C ALA A 170 -19.65 -8.00 2.36
N ILE A 171 -19.49 -6.79 2.91
CA ILE A 171 -20.39 -5.66 2.62
C ILE A 171 -20.25 -5.25 1.15
N ALA A 172 -19.04 -5.01 0.65
CA ALA A 172 -18.78 -4.62 -0.72
C ALA A 172 -19.38 -5.61 -1.74
N HIS A 173 -19.15 -6.90 -1.53
CA HIS A 173 -19.62 -7.95 -2.41
C HIS A 173 -21.16 -8.07 -2.41
N ARG A 174 -21.86 -7.84 -1.28
CA ARG A 174 -23.34 -7.77 -1.27
C ARG A 174 -23.88 -6.67 -2.18
N HIS A 175 -23.12 -5.60 -2.39
CA HIS A 175 -23.46 -4.48 -3.27
C HIS A 175 -22.84 -4.60 -4.68
N ASN A 176 -22.26 -5.77 -5.01
CA ASN A 176 -21.62 -6.06 -6.30
C ASN A 176 -20.49 -5.07 -6.65
N VAL A 177 -19.68 -4.68 -5.68
CA VAL A 177 -18.50 -3.84 -5.88
C VAL A 177 -17.26 -4.47 -5.23
N PRO A 178 -16.05 -4.25 -5.78
CA PRO A 178 -14.82 -4.80 -5.21
C PRO A 178 -14.36 -4.05 -3.98
N LEU A 179 -13.57 -4.75 -3.15
CA LEU A 179 -12.78 -4.18 -2.06
C LEU A 179 -11.34 -3.91 -2.52
N VAL A 180 -10.89 -2.67 -2.41
CA VAL A 180 -9.51 -2.23 -2.64
C VAL A 180 -8.82 -1.99 -1.30
N VAL A 181 -7.65 -2.59 -1.10
CA VAL A 181 -6.89 -2.47 0.16
C VAL A 181 -5.49 -1.96 -0.11
N ASP A 182 -5.11 -0.84 0.50
CA ASP A 182 -3.72 -0.41 0.58
C ASP A 182 -3.01 -1.23 1.66
N ASN A 183 -2.10 -2.12 1.23
CA ASN A 183 -1.39 -3.04 2.11
C ASN A 183 0.05 -2.60 2.43
N THR A 184 0.33 -1.30 2.29
CA THR A 184 1.67 -0.72 2.41
C THR A 184 2.35 -1.03 3.74
N PHE A 185 1.65 -0.89 4.87
CA PHE A 185 2.25 -1.07 6.20
C PHE A 185 2.37 -2.53 6.61
N ALA A 186 1.44 -3.38 6.20
CA ALA A 186 1.52 -4.81 6.49
C ALA A 186 2.51 -5.53 5.56
N THR A 187 2.60 -5.14 4.31
CA THR A 187 3.25 -5.90 3.25
C THR A 187 2.64 -7.31 3.10
N PRO A 188 2.88 -8.04 2.01
CA PRO A 188 2.40 -9.41 1.88
C PRO A 188 3.04 -10.39 2.89
N PHE A 189 4.05 -9.96 3.62
CA PHE A 189 4.66 -10.77 4.69
C PHE A 189 3.76 -10.85 5.93
N LEU A 190 3.15 -9.73 6.37
CA LEU A 190 2.30 -9.71 7.56
C LEU A 190 0.83 -10.03 7.25
N CYS A 191 0.35 -9.63 6.08
CA CYS A 191 -1.03 -9.85 5.65
C CYS A 191 -1.11 -9.97 4.13
N ARG A 192 -1.87 -10.93 3.64
CA ARG A 192 -2.28 -11.03 2.23
C ARG A 192 -3.78 -10.79 2.14
N PRO A 193 -4.21 -9.57 1.80
CA PRO A 193 -5.63 -9.19 1.84
C PRO A 193 -6.55 -10.05 0.96
N PHE A 194 -6.03 -10.66 -0.11
CA PHE A 194 -6.79 -11.58 -0.96
C PHE A 194 -7.29 -12.82 -0.20
N GLU A 195 -6.55 -13.30 0.79
CA GLU A 195 -6.97 -14.42 1.64
C GLU A 195 -8.15 -14.07 2.56
N HIS A 196 -8.47 -12.79 2.67
CA HIS A 196 -9.52 -12.24 3.51
C HIS A 196 -10.66 -11.57 2.71
N GLY A 197 -10.65 -11.70 1.39
CA GLY A 197 -11.73 -11.24 0.51
C GLY A 197 -11.51 -9.90 -0.19
N ALA A 198 -10.32 -9.29 -0.08
CA ALA A 198 -9.98 -8.18 -0.95
C ALA A 198 -9.88 -8.62 -2.42
N ASP A 199 -10.13 -7.70 -3.34
CA ASP A 199 -10.10 -7.97 -4.78
C ASP A 199 -8.91 -7.30 -5.47
N ILE A 200 -8.53 -6.13 -4.97
CA ILE A 200 -7.43 -5.33 -5.49
C ILE A 200 -6.57 -4.87 -4.33
N VAL A 201 -5.26 -4.97 -4.47
CA VAL A 201 -4.30 -4.50 -3.47
C VAL A 201 -3.42 -3.41 -4.09
N THR A 202 -3.18 -2.35 -3.31
CA THR A 202 -2.23 -1.30 -3.67
C THR A 202 -1.08 -1.22 -2.67
N HIS A 203 0.06 -0.72 -3.11
CA HIS A 203 1.22 -0.48 -2.26
C HIS A 203 1.94 0.82 -2.63
N SER A 204 2.42 1.51 -1.61
CA SER A 204 3.59 2.36 -1.76
C SER A 204 4.83 1.49 -1.58
N THR A 205 5.44 1.05 -2.69
CA THR A 205 6.66 0.22 -2.65
C THR A 205 7.86 0.96 -2.08
N SER A 206 7.79 2.30 -1.95
CA SER A 206 8.78 3.16 -1.31
C SER A 206 8.97 2.90 0.19
N LYS A 207 8.11 2.08 0.81
CA LYS A 207 8.11 1.79 2.25
C LYS A 207 8.85 0.48 2.53
N TYR A 208 8.29 -0.42 3.31
CA TYR A 208 8.94 -1.69 3.69
C TYR A 208 9.43 -2.55 2.52
N MET A 209 8.80 -2.45 1.35
CA MET A 209 9.23 -3.23 0.19
C MET A 209 10.62 -2.81 -0.29
N ASP A 210 10.87 -1.51 -0.46
CA ASP A 210 12.21 -0.97 -0.66
C ASP A 210 13.04 -1.07 0.62
N GLY A 211 12.55 -0.50 1.73
CA GLY A 211 13.11 -0.58 3.06
C GLY A 211 14.42 0.18 3.29
N HIS A 212 14.86 1.00 2.34
CA HIS A 212 16.14 1.71 2.38
C HIS A 212 16.00 3.21 2.11
N ALA A 213 14.77 3.70 1.87
CA ALA A 213 14.46 5.10 1.54
C ALA A 213 15.20 5.62 0.28
N ASN A 214 15.45 4.75 -0.70
CA ASN A 214 16.19 5.08 -1.91
C ASN A 214 15.36 5.01 -3.19
N VAL A 215 14.15 4.44 -3.16
CA VAL A 215 13.28 4.26 -4.34
C VAL A 215 11.87 4.78 -4.08
N LEU A 216 11.38 5.64 -4.97
CA LEU A 216 9.96 5.96 -5.07
C LEU A 216 9.28 4.96 -6.00
N GLY A 217 8.15 4.41 -5.54
CA GLY A 217 7.37 3.49 -6.34
C GLY A 217 6.04 3.14 -5.72
N GLY A 218 5.22 2.49 -6.53
CA GLY A 218 3.95 1.91 -6.13
C GLY A 218 3.65 0.66 -6.93
N ALA A 219 2.66 -0.09 -6.50
CA ALA A 219 2.16 -1.25 -7.22
C ALA A 219 0.64 -1.36 -7.08
N VAL A 220 -0.01 -1.86 -8.13
CA VAL A 220 -1.39 -2.31 -8.14
C VAL A 220 -1.36 -3.81 -8.43
N ILE A 221 -1.99 -4.61 -7.57
CA ILE A 221 -2.07 -6.06 -7.72
C ILE A 221 -3.54 -6.46 -7.85
N ASP A 222 -3.83 -7.28 -8.85
CA ASP A 222 -5.15 -7.84 -9.13
C ASP A 222 -5.26 -9.24 -8.52
N GLY A 223 -6.25 -9.45 -7.67
CA GLY A 223 -6.55 -10.76 -7.08
C GLY A 223 -7.18 -11.74 -8.08
N GLY A 224 -7.82 -11.23 -9.13
CA GLY A 224 -8.52 -12.03 -10.12
C GLY A 224 -9.72 -12.80 -9.56
N THR A 225 -10.26 -12.34 -8.43
CA THR A 225 -11.35 -13.01 -7.70
C THR A 225 -12.71 -12.36 -7.93
N PHE A 226 -12.76 -11.08 -8.27
CA PHE A 226 -14.00 -10.35 -8.48
C PHE A 226 -14.66 -10.71 -9.82
N ASP A 227 -15.94 -11.03 -9.79
CA ASP A 227 -16.73 -11.33 -10.99
C ASP A 227 -17.30 -10.05 -11.61
N TRP A 228 -16.52 -9.47 -12.52
CA TRP A 228 -16.86 -8.23 -13.22
C TRP A 228 -18.13 -8.33 -14.06
N GLU A 229 -18.39 -9.51 -14.67
CA GLU A 229 -19.56 -9.72 -15.50
C GLU A 229 -20.83 -9.88 -14.66
N ALA A 230 -20.78 -10.70 -13.60
CA ALA A 230 -21.92 -10.89 -12.70
C ALA A 230 -22.30 -9.60 -11.94
N SER A 231 -21.34 -8.74 -11.65
CA SER A 231 -21.58 -7.43 -11.03
C SER A 231 -22.49 -6.53 -11.86
N GLY A 232 -22.31 -6.49 -13.18
CA GLY A 232 -23.05 -5.61 -14.09
C GLY A 232 -22.77 -4.12 -13.98
N LYS A 233 -21.84 -3.69 -13.10
CA LYS A 233 -21.53 -2.28 -12.81
C LYS A 233 -20.32 -1.74 -13.59
N PHE A 234 -19.59 -2.57 -14.31
CA PHE A 234 -18.28 -2.25 -14.91
C PHE A 234 -18.29 -2.48 -16.44
N PRO A 235 -19.06 -1.69 -17.21
CA PRO A 235 -19.13 -1.84 -18.67
C PRO A 235 -17.75 -1.64 -19.33
N GLU A 236 -16.86 -0.82 -18.75
CA GLU A 236 -15.50 -0.57 -19.24
C GLU A 236 -14.60 -1.81 -19.25
N LEU A 237 -14.97 -2.90 -18.56
CA LEU A 237 -14.29 -4.19 -18.56
C LEU A 237 -15.05 -5.26 -19.34
N THR A 238 -16.38 -5.14 -19.41
CA THR A 238 -17.30 -6.20 -19.89
C THR A 238 -17.91 -5.92 -21.27
N THR A 239 -17.74 -4.71 -21.80
CA THR A 239 -18.21 -4.34 -23.15
C THR A 239 -17.03 -4.04 -24.09
N PRO A 240 -17.26 -4.01 -25.43
CA PRO A 240 -16.21 -3.72 -26.39
C PRO A 240 -15.56 -2.34 -26.17
N ASP A 241 -14.23 -2.30 -26.09
CA ASP A 241 -13.44 -1.09 -26.04
C ASP A 241 -13.06 -0.63 -27.45
N GLU A 242 -13.62 0.49 -27.90
CA GLU A 242 -13.36 1.04 -29.24
C GLU A 242 -11.89 1.45 -29.43
N SER A 243 -11.18 1.85 -28.36
CA SER A 243 -9.77 2.23 -28.42
C SER A 243 -8.84 1.05 -28.67
N TYR A 244 -9.33 -0.17 -28.50
CA TYR A 244 -8.64 -1.44 -28.75
C TYR A 244 -9.43 -2.36 -29.67
N HIS A 245 -10.00 -1.82 -30.74
CA HIS A 245 -10.69 -2.58 -31.81
C HIS A 245 -11.79 -3.53 -31.29
N GLY A 246 -12.49 -3.12 -30.23
CA GLY A 246 -13.60 -3.89 -29.67
C GLY A 246 -13.19 -5.00 -28.70
N VAL A 247 -12.01 -4.92 -28.11
CA VAL A 247 -11.59 -5.83 -27.03
C VAL A 247 -12.59 -5.78 -25.87
N VAL A 248 -13.02 -6.93 -25.39
CA VAL A 248 -13.73 -7.10 -24.12
C VAL A 248 -12.75 -7.71 -23.14
N TYR A 249 -12.28 -6.94 -22.15
CA TYR A 249 -11.18 -7.33 -21.29
C TYR A 249 -11.45 -8.61 -20.50
N THR A 250 -12.67 -8.76 -19.95
CA THR A 250 -13.07 -9.98 -19.21
C THR A 250 -13.01 -11.23 -20.06
N ARG A 251 -13.37 -11.14 -21.35
CA ARG A 251 -13.37 -12.29 -22.26
C ARG A 251 -11.97 -12.63 -22.76
N GLN A 252 -11.14 -11.61 -23.03
CA GLN A 252 -9.82 -11.84 -23.62
C GLN A 252 -8.77 -12.17 -22.57
N PHE A 253 -8.82 -11.54 -21.38
CA PHE A 253 -7.81 -11.66 -20.34
C PHE A 253 -8.31 -12.38 -19.08
N GLY A 254 -9.60 -12.73 -19.02
CA GLY A 254 -10.18 -13.47 -17.90
C GLY A 254 -9.88 -12.80 -16.56
N LYS A 255 -9.23 -13.53 -15.68
CA LYS A 255 -8.91 -13.05 -14.32
C LYS A 255 -7.98 -11.83 -14.28
N ALA A 256 -7.15 -11.61 -15.31
CA ALA A 256 -6.25 -10.47 -15.38
C ALA A 256 -6.85 -9.25 -16.11
N ALA A 257 -8.16 -9.23 -16.35
CA ALA A 257 -8.86 -8.17 -17.07
C ALA A 257 -8.60 -6.79 -16.47
N TYR A 258 -8.71 -6.67 -15.14
CA TYR A 258 -8.57 -5.41 -14.43
C TYR A 258 -7.15 -4.82 -14.54
N VAL A 259 -6.12 -5.61 -14.23
CA VAL A 259 -4.73 -5.12 -14.29
C VAL A 259 -4.27 -4.87 -15.72
N THR A 260 -4.78 -5.66 -16.69
CA THR A 260 -4.46 -5.45 -18.11
C THR A 260 -5.05 -4.13 -18.59
N LYS A 261 -6.33 -3.85 -18.32
CA LYS A 261 -6.95 -2.56 -18.67
C LYS A 261 -6.23 -1.39 -18.02
N ALA A 262 -5.92 -1.48 -16.72
CA ALA A 262 -5.18 -0.44 -16.01
C ALA A 262 -3.83 -0.12 -16.69
N ARG A 263 -3.11 -1.15 -17.16
CA ARG A 263 -1.84 -1.01 -17.87
C ARG A 263 -1.99 -0.38 -19.25
N VAL A 264 -2.85 -0.95 -20.09
CA VAL A 264 -2.90 -0.57 -21.51
C VAL A 264 -3.64 0.73 -21.76
N GLN A 265 -4.45 1.18 -20.82
CA GLN A 265 -5.13 2.50 -20.85
C GLN A 265 -4.45 3.48 -19.89
N LEU A 266 -4.65 3.30 -18.58
CA LEU A 266 -4.30 4.34 -17.60
C LEU A 266 -2.79 4.53 -17.44
N LEU A 267 -2.02 3.46 -17.30
CA LEU A 267 -0.56 3.58 -17.21
C LEU A 267 0.02 4.19 -18.49
N ARG A 268 -0.48 3.74 -19.65
CA ARG A 268 -0.09 4.28 -20.95
C ARG A 268 -0.36 5.79 -21.06
N ASP A 269 -1.57 6.22 -20.64
CA ASP A 269 -2.05 7.57 -20.89
C ASP A 269 -1.57 8.57 -19.83
N PHE A 270 -1.60 8.21 -18.54
CA PHE A 270 -1.07 9.06 -17.46
C PHE A 270 0.45 9.04 -17.35
N GLY A 271 1.10 7.99 -17.87
CA GLY A 271 2.56 7.89 -17.86
C GLY A 271 3.19 7.70 -16.49
N CYS A 272 2.44 7.22 -15.51
CA CYS A 272 2.90 6.97 -14.13
C CYS A 272 3.81 5.75 -14.01
N THR A 273 4.68 5.50 -15.00
CA THR A 273 5.55 4.31 -15.03
C THR A 273 6.73 4.42 -14.07
N MET A 274 7.20 3.29 -13.55
CA MET A 274 8.43 3.20 -12.78
C MET A 274 9.64 3.09 -13.72
N ALA A 275 10.78 3.67 -13.35
CA ALA A 275 12.02 3.50 -14.10
C ALA A 275 12.62 2.09 -13.88
N PRO A 276 13.26 1.45 -14.89
CA PRO A 276 13.85 0.11 -14.74
C PRO A 276 14.87 0.01 -13.62
N ILE A 277 15.71 1.02 -13.42
CA ILE A 277 16.65 1.05 -12.29
C ILE A 277 15.93 1.06 -10.94
N SER A 278 14.78 1.74 -10.82
CA SER A 278 13.98 1.75 -9.60
C SER A 278 13.35 0.37 -9.34
N ALA A 279 12.88 -0.31 -10.37
CA ALA A 279 12.38 -1.68 -10.26
C ALA A 279 13.49 -2.66 -9.83
N TYR A 280 14.70 -2.51 -10.36
CA TYR A 280 15.85 -3.31 -9.93
C TYR A 280 16.18 -3.09 -8.44
N LEU A 281 16.25 -1.84 -7.98
CA LEU A 281 16.51 -1.53 -6.56
C LEU A 281 15.39 -2.05 -5.67
N LEU A 282 14.13 -1.93 -6.10
CA LEU A 282 12.99 -2.51 -5.41
C LEU A 282 13.12 -4.04 -5.30
N ASN A 283 13.58 -4.73 -6.36
CA ASN A 283 13.82 -6.17 -6.30
C ASN A 283 14.82 -6.55 -5.20
N LEU A 284 15.91 -5.78 -5.05
CA LEU A 284 16.88 -6.00 -3.95
C LEU A 284 16.23 -5.81 -2.57
N GLY A 285 15.35 -4.81 -2.43
CA GLY A 285 14.55 -4.61 -1.22
C GLY A 285 13.64 -5.80 -0.92
N LEU A 286 12.92 -6.30 -1.93
CA LEU A 286 12.01 -7.44 -1.80
C LEU A 286 12.73 -8.72 -1.37
N GLU A 287 13.96 -8.96 -1.84
CA GLU A 287 14.73 -10.16 -1.47
C GLU A 287 14.97 -10.28 0.04
N SER A 288 15.07 -9.16 0.76
CA SER A 288 15.26 -9.14 2.22
C SER A 288 14.01 -8.71 3.00
N MET A 289 12.88 -8.51 2.34
CA MET A 289 11.68 -7.92 2.94
C MET A 289 11.18 -8.70 4.16
N ALA A 290 11.06 -10.02 4.05
CA ALA A 290 10.58 -10.86 5.15
C ALA A 290 11.46 -10.74 6.41
N LEU A 291 12.79 -10.77 6.24
CA LEU A 291 13.74 -10.61 7.33
C LEU A 291 13.63 -9.23 8.00
N ARG A 292 13.53 -8.17 7.19
CA ARG A 292 13.43 -6.80 7.70
C ARG A 292 12.10 -6.54 8.40
N VAL A 293 10.99 -6.93 7.80
CA VAL A 293 9.66 -6.68 8.37
C VAL A 293 9.45 -7.45 9.67
N ARG A 294 9.95 -8.69 9.76
CA ARG A 294 9.98 -9.45 11.02
C ARG A 294 10.74 -8.69 12.09
N ARG A 295 11.97 -8.23 11.79
CA ARG A 295 12.79 -7.47 12.74
C ARG A 295 12.16 -6.13 13.13
N HIS A 296 11.57 -5.41 12.18
CA HIS A 296 10.81 -4.19 12.46
C HIS A 296 9.68 -4.44 13.46
N SER A 297 8.90 -5.51 13.27
CA SER A 297 7.76 -5.85 14.12
C SER A 297 8.20 -6.27 15.53
N GLU A 298 9.26 -7.09 15.62
CA GLU A 298 9.85 -7.49 16.90
C GLU A 298 10.34 -6.26 17.70
N ASN A 299 11.13 -5.42 17.05
CA ASN A 299 11.66 -4.20 17.68
C ASN A 299 10.53 -3.24 18.09
N ALA A 300 9.51 -3.07 17.25
CA ALA A 300 8.37 -2.19 17.53
C ALA A 300 7.57 -2.67 18.76
N LEU A 301 7.36 -3.97 18.89
CA LEU A 301 6.67 -4.53 20.07
C LEU A 301 7.47 -4.28 21.36
N GLU A 302 8.79 -4.47 21.34
CA GLU A 302 9.64 -4.20 22.50
C GLU A 302 9.70 -2.70 22.85
N VAL A 303 9.77 -1.82 21.83
CA VAL A 303 9.68 -0.37 22.03
C VAL A 303 8.31 0.03 22.59
N ALA A 304 7.22 -0.53 22.09
CA ALA A 304 5.88 -0.24 22.57
C ALA A 304 5.70 -0.66 24.05
N LYS A 305 6.15 -1.87 24.42
CA LYS A 305 6.16 -2.33 25.83
C LYS A 305 7.00 -1.43 26.72
N PHE A 306 8.18 -1.02 26.27
CA PHE A 306 9.01 -0.07 27.01
C PHE A 306 8.28 1.26 27.24
N LEU A 307 7.67 1.83 26.20
CA LEU A 307 6.94 3.09 26.29
C LEU A 307 5.76 3.04 27.26
N GLU A 308 5.01 1.92 27.35
CA GLU A 308 3.93 1.74 28.34
C GLU A 308 4.41 1.88 29.80
N THR A 309 5.68 1.59 30.07
CA THR A 309 6.25 1.69 31.44
C THR A 309 6.77 3.08 31.79
N GLN A 310 6.78 4.02 30.84
CA GLN A 310 7.41 5.33 31.08
C GLN A 310 6.44 6.35 31.67
N PRO A 311 6.77 7.01 32.81
CA PRO A 311 5.88 7.94 33.48
C PRO A 311 5.57 9.21 32.67
N GLN A 312 6.41 9.55 31.68
CA GLN A 312 6.21 10.69 30.77
C GLN A 312 5.22 10.38 29.63
N VAL A 313 4.95 9.11 29.37
CA VAL A 313 4.06 8.67 28.28
C VAL A 313 2.63 8.64 28.80
N LEU A 314 1.70 9.18 27.99
CA LEU A 314 0.26 9.22 28.29
C LEU A 314 -0.46 7.97 27.79
N TRP A 315 -0.11 7.55 26.58
CA TRP A 315 -0.68 6.39 25.91
C TRP A 315 0.30 5.86 24.85
N VAL A 316 0.16 4.58 24.54
CA VAL A 316 0.91 3.90 23.46
C VAL A 316 -0.11 3.22 22.56
N ASN A 317 0.09 3.34 21.25
CA ASN A 317 -0.73 2.68 20.25
C ASN A 317 0.17 1.78 19.37
N TYR A 318 -0.01 0.48 19.53
CA TYR A 318 0.60 -0.56 18.70
C TYR A 318 -0.33 -1.79 18.70
N PRO A 319 -0.79 -2.28 17.53
CA PRO A 319 -1.88 -3.28 17.47
C PRO A 319 -1.58 -4.61 18.16
N LYS A 320 -0.31 -4.98 18.35
CA LYS A 320 0.10 -6.21 19.09
C LYS A 320 0.26 -6.02 20.60
N LEU A 321 -0.08 -4.87 21.16
CA LEU A 321 -0.21 -4.73 22.61
C LEU A 321 -1.57 -5.30 23.05
N PRO A 322 -1.63 -6.16 24.09
CA PRO A 322 -2.91 -6.70 24.58
C PRO A 322 -3.91 -5.63 25.06
N SER A 323 -3.40 -4.45 25.43
CA SER A 323 -4.20 -3.26 25.80
C SER A 323 -4.84 -2.55 24.61
N ASN A 324 -4.42 -2.85 23.39
CA ASN A 324 -4.86 -2.15 22.18
C ASN A 324 -6.26 -2.63 21.74
N PRO A 325 -7.19 -1.72 21.40
CA PRO A 325 -8.54 -2.11 20.97
C PRO A 325 -8.58 -2.96 19.69
N TYR A 326 -7.54 -2.89 18.86
CA TYR A 326 -7.43 -3.68 17.63
C TYR A 326 -6.65 -4.99 17.82
N TYR A 327 -6.27 -5.36 19.05
CA TYR A 327 -5.48 -6.56 19.33
C TYR A 327 -6.09 -7.83 18.71
N ALA A 328 -7.39 -8.02 18.87
CA ALA A 328 -8.09 -9.19 18.31
C ALA A 328 -8.02 -9.25 16.77
N LEU A 329 -8.22 -8.11 16.09
CA LEU A 329 -8.07 -8.03 14.63
C LEU A 329 -6.62 -8.22 14.21
N ALA A 330 -5.66 -7.70 15.00
CA ALA A 330 -4.24 -7.91 14.74
C ALA A 330 -3.81 -9.38 14.92
N GLU A 331 -4.41 -10.11 15.85
CA GLU A 331 -4.18 -11.56 15.97
C GLU A 331 -4.75 -12.32 14.75
N GLN A 332 -5.88 -11.88 14.22
CA GLN A 332 -6.55 -12.49 13.08
C GLN A 332 -5.83 -12.23 11.76
N TYR A 333 -5.48 -10.98 11.46
CA TYR A 333 -4.97 -10.56 10.15
C TYR A 333 -3.45 -10.44 10.07
N LEU A 334 -2.77 -10.29 11.20
CA LEU A 334 -1.37 -9.95 11.31
C LEU A 334 -0.62 -10.88 12.28
N PRO A 335 -0.69 -12.22 12.11
CA PRO A 335 -0.12 -13.16 13.08
C PRO A 335 1.38 -12.98 13.30
N GLU A 336 2.13 -12.59 12.26
CA GLU A 336 3.59 -12.45 12.28
C GLU A 336 4.09 -11.10 12.84
N GLY A 337 3.18 -10.15 13.19
CA GLY A 337 3.52 -8.82 13.71
C GLY A 337 2.66 -7.71 13.12
N ALA A 338 2.80 -6.47 13.58
CA ALA A 338 1.96 -5.34 13.17
C ALA A 338 2.77 -4.14 12.68
N SER A 339 3.71 -4.35 11.78
CA SER A 339 4.64 -3.36 11.22
C SER A 339 5.68 -2.82 12.24
N GLY A 340 6.51 -1.91 11.78
CA GLY A 340 7.54 -1.26 12.60
C GLY A 340 7.15 0.15 13.07
N VAL A 341 5.89 0.53 13.04
CA VAL A 341 5.46 1.87 13.47
C VAL A 341 4.75 1.79 14.81
N VAL A 342 5.16 2.65 15.75
CA VAL A 342 4.53 2.85 17.05
C VAL A 342 4.09 4.31 17.13
N SER A 343 2.87 4.56 17.58
CA SER A 343 2.40 5.90 17.91
C SER A 343 2.22 6.01 19.43
N PHE A 344 2.58 7.16 20.00
CA PHE A 344 2.41 7.40 21.43
C PHE A 344 2.25 8.89 21.73
N GLY A 345 1.66 9.20 22.87
CA GLY A 345 1.49 10.55 23.37
C GLY A 345 2.36 10.81 24.59
N VAL A 346 2.92 12.03 24.71
CA VAL A 346 3.74 12.44 25.84
C VAL A 346 3.07 13.54 26.68
N LYS A 347 3.32 13.54 27.99
CA LYS A 347 2.88 14.62 28.90
C LYS A 347 3.55 15.93 28.51
N GLY A 348 2.82 17.04 28.61
CA GLY A 348 3.31 18.36 28.23
C GLY A 348 3.03 18.76 26.77
N GLY A 349 2.25 17.94 26.04
CA GLY A 349 1.73 18.28 24.71
C GLY A 349 2.80 18.56 23.67
N ARG A 350 2.53 19.53 22.78
CA ARG A 350 3.38 19.89 21.64
C ARG A 350 4.82 20.23 22.01
N GLU A 351 5.02 21.03 23.08
CA GLU A 351 6.38 21.43 23.51
C GLU A 351 7.21 20.23 23.95
N ALA A 352 6.64 19.34 24.76
CA ALA A 352 7.29 18.14 25.21
C ALA A 352 7.59 17.19 24.05
N ALA A 353 6.64 17.00 23.12
CA ALA A 353 6.83 16.19 21.93
C ALA A 353 7.99 16.70 21.07
N MET A 354 8.04 18.00 20.80
CA MET A 354 9.13 18.63 20.04
C MET A 354 10.47 18.52 20.77
N LYS A 355 10.48 18.72 22.09
CA LYS A 355 11.71 18.61 22.90
C LYS A 355 12.24 17.18 22.90
N LEU A 356 11.35 16.18 23.05
CA LEU A 356 11.72 14.77 22.95
C LEU A 356 12.36 14.47 21.60
N MET A 357 11.68 14.82 20.50
CA MET A 357 12.20 14.55 19.15
C MET A 357 13.57 15.20 18.91
N ASN A 358 13.77 16.46 19.35
CA ASN A 358 15.03 17.17 19.21
C ASN A 358 16.14 16.59 20.12
N SER A 359 15.81 15.79 21.12
CA SER A 359 16.73 15.14 22.05
C SER A 359 17.18 13.74 21.61
N LEU A 360 16.51 13.15 20.61
CA LEU A 360 16.93 11.88 20.04
C LEU A 360 18.27 11.99 19.32
N ARG A 361 19.08 10.95 19.43
CA ARG A 361 20.45 10.89 18.88
C ARG A 361 20.60 9.87 17.77
N LEU A 362 19.85 8.76 17.88
CA LEU A 362 19.84 7.67 16.91
C LEU A 362 18.68 7.88 15.90
N ALA A 363 17.47 8.09 16.41
CA ALA A 363 16.31 8.31 15.54
C ALA A 363 16.31 9.70 14.92
N GLN A 364 16.08 9.77 13.62
CA GLN A 364 16.13 11.00 12.84
C GLN A 364 14.74 11.58 12.60
N ILE A 365 14.64 12.92 12.54
CA ILE A 365 13.40 13.62 12.18
C ILE A 365 13.31 13.66 10.65
N VAL A 366 12.51 12.75 10.07
CA VAL A 366 12.29 12.70 8.63
C VAL A 366 10.83 12.36 8.30
N VAL A 367 10.35 12.91 7.17
CA VAL A 367 8.98 12.64 6.65
C VAL A 367 9.00 11.30 5.91
N HIS A 368 9.35 10.22 6.60
CA HIS A 368 9.37 8.87 6.05
C HIS A 368 8.93 7.86 7.13
N VAL A 369 8.73 6.62 6.75
CA VAL A 369 8.49 5.44 7.61
C VAL A 369 9.02 4.20 6.90
N ALA A 370 9.23 3.14 7.67
CA ALA A 370 9.57 1.83 7.08
C ALA A 370 10.96 1.77 6.44
N ASP A 371 11.88 2.57 6.92
CA ASP A 371 13.31 2.51 6.60
C ASP A 371 14.02 1.59 7.61
N ALA A 372 15.12 1.02 7.19
CA ALA A 372 16.00 0.23 8.07
C ALA A 372 16.45 1.02 9.32
N ARG A 373 16.51 2.34 9.23
CA ARG A 373 16.87 3.29 10.31
C ARG A 373 15.63 3.82 11.04
N PRO A 374 15.71 4.10 12.36
CA PRO A 374 14.58 4.64 13.08
C PRO A 374 14.36 6.12 12.70
N CYS A 375 13.11 6.50 12.60
CA CYS A 375 12.75 7.89 12.38
C CYS A 375 11.50 8.30 13.16
N VAL A 376 11.40 9.60 13.41
CA VAL A 376 10.35 10.19 14.24
C VAL A 376 9.69 11.35 13.53
N LEU A 377 8.39 11.50 13.77
CA LEU A 377 7.60 12.62 13.26
C LEU A 377 6.55 13.05 14.28
N HIS A 378 6.31 14.36 14.36
CA HIS A 378 5.19 14.95 15.08
C HIS A 378 4.15 15.44 14.05
N PRO A 379 3.09 14.68 13.75
CA PRO A 379 2.16 15.00 12.66
C PRO A 379 1.55 16.38 12.77
N ALA A 380 1.13 16.81 13.97
CA ALA A 380 0.51 18.11 14.19
C ALA A 380 1.40 19.32 13.86
N SER A 381 2.73 19.18 13.90
CA SER A 381 3.68 20.26 13.55
C SER A 381 4.28 20.11 12.14
N THR A 382 3.98 19.04 11.44
CA THR A 382 4.59 18.71 10.13
C THR A 382 3.55 18.36 9.08
N THR A 383 3.20 17.10 8.93
CA THR A 383 2.32 16.59 7.85
C THR A 383 0.87 17.10 7.93
N HIS A 384 0.40 17.51 9.11
CA HIS A 384 -0.96 18.00 9.35
C HIS A 384 -0.96 19.45 9.85
N ARG A 385 0.12 20.20 9.60
CA ARG A 385 0.30 21.57 10.07
C ARG A 385 -0.76 22.56 9.57
N GLN A 386 -1.41 22.24 8.46
CA GLN A 386 -2.48 23.09 7.91
C GLN A 386 -3.83 22.91 8.63
N LEU A 387 -3.99 21.87 9.45
CA LEU A 387 -5.20 21.62 10.20
C LEU A 387 -5.23 22.47 11.46
N THR A 388 -6.43 22.93 11.86
CA THR A 388 -6.68 23.53 13.16
C THR A 388 -6.58 22.48 14.28
N ASP A 389 -6.40 22.90 15.53
CA ASP A 389 -6.35 21.99 16.68
C ASP A 389 -7.63 21.14 16.79
N GLN A 390 -8.79 21.70 16.43
CA GLN A 390 -10.06 20.94 16.40
C GLN A 390 -10.03 19.86 15.32
N GLN A 391 -9.60 20.17 14.10
CA GLN A 391 -9.49 19.22 13.01
C GLN A 391 -8.46 18.13 13.30
N LEU A 392 -7.37 18.46 14.00
CA LEU A 392 -6.38 17.48 14.48
C LEU A 392 -7.01 16.54 15.49
N ALA A 393 -7.76 17.07 16.48
CA ALA A 393 -8.46 16.26 17.47
C ALA A 393 -9.51 15.34 16.83
N ASP A 394 -10.30 15.85 15.88
CA ASP A 394 -11.29 15.07 15.12
C ASP A 394 -10.63 13.94 14.30
N SER A 395 -9.37 14.14 13.90
CA SER A 395 -8.55 13.13 13.20
C SER A 395 -7.78 12.19 14.16
N GLY A 396 -7.98 12.31 15.48
CA GLY A 396 -7.27 11.52 16.49
C GLY A 396 -5.79 11.87 16.64
N ILE A 397 -5.37 13.05 16.17
CA ILE A 397 -3.98 13.53 16.22
C ILE A 397 -3.91 14.67 17.26
N GLY A 398 -3.64 14.32 18.51
CA GLY A 398 -3.43 15.30 19.56
C GLY A 398 -2.08 16.04 19.45
N PRO A 399 -1.94 17.18 20.17
CA PRO A 399 -0.69 17.94 20.21
C PRO A 399 0.47 17.16 20.88
N GLU A 400 0.17 16.10 21.63
CA GLU A 400 1.13 15.20 22.27
C GLU A 400 1.59 14.04 21.37
N PHE A 401 0.97 13.88 20.22
CA PHE A 401 1.11 12.70 19.35
C PHE A 401 2.49 12.61 18.68
N ILE A 402 3.18 11.51 18.85
CA ILE A 402 4.43 11.18 18.17
C ILE A 402 4.26 9.89 17.38
N ARG A 403 4.66 9.90 16.11
CA ARG A 403 4.81 8.70 15.29
C ARG A 403 6.28 8.30 15.24
N PHE A 404 6.61 7.12 15.71
CA PHE A 404 7.94 6.56 15.73
C PHE A 404 8.02 5.35 14.81
N SER A 405 8.78 5.44 13.72
CA SER A 405 9.10 4.31 12.85
C SER A 405 10.36 3.64 13.38
N VAL A 406 10.20 2.46 13.90
CA VAL A 406 11.27 1.68 14.53
C VAL A 406 12.15 1.05 13.46
N GLY A 407 13.47 1.19 13.58
CA GLY A 407 14.45 0.59 12.67
C GLY A 407 14.74 -0.90 12.99
N ILE A 408 15.69 -1.45 12.26
CA ILE A 408 16.14 -2.86 12.44
C ILE A 408 17.44 -2.99 13.23
N GLU A 409 17.91 -1.89 13.81
CA GLU A 409 19.07 -1.87 14.71
C GLU A 409 18.83 -2.74 15.96
N ASP A 410 19.83 -2.87 16.79
CA ASP A 410 19.66 -3.50 18.11
C ASP A 410 18.62 -2.72 18.93
N VAL A 411 17.56 -3.39 19.36
CA VAL A 411 16.44 -2.76 20.07
C VAL A 411 16.89 -2.07 21.36
N ARG A 412 17.97 -2.57 22.00
CA ARG A 412 18.53 -1.97 23.24
C ARG A 412 19.05 -0.57 22.98
N ASP A 413 19.65 -0.31 21.83
CA ASP A 413 20.15 1.01 21.44
C ASP A 413 18.99 1.97 21.13
N ILE A 414 17.94 1.48 20.43
CA ILE A 414 16.73 2.26 20.17
C ILE A 414 16.05 2.65 21.48
N ILE A 415 15.90 1.70 22.42
CA ILE A 415 15.30 1.95 23.75
C ILE A 415 16.17 2.90 24.57
N ALA A 416 17.50 2.77 24.52
CA ALA A 416 18.41 3.67 25.22
C ALA A 416 18.30 5.11 24.71
N ASP A 417 18.15 5.30 23.39
CA ASP A 417 17.92 6.62 22.78
C ASP A 417 16.58 7.22 23.21
N LEU A 418 15.49 6.46 23.17
CA LEU A 418 14.19 6.90 23.67
C LEU A 418 14.24 7.26 25.16
N LYS A 419 14.88 6.42 25.97
CA LYS A 419 15.00 6.64 27.43
C LYS A 419 15.73 7.94 27.76
N GLN A 420 16.86 8.23 27.10
CA GLN A 420 17.59 9.47 27.35
C GLN A 420 16.82 10.70 26.86
N ALA A 421 16.05 10.58 25.76
CA ALA A 421 15.21 11.67 25.25
C ALA A 421 13.99 11.94 26.15
N LEU A 422 13.32 10.89 26.64
CA LEU A 422 12.22 11.00 27.62
C LEU A 422 12.66 11.69 28.91
N ALA A 423 13.89 11.47 29.37
CA ALA A 423 14.42 12.14 30.55
C ALA A 423 14.56 13.67 30.39
N GLN A 424 14.52 14.20 29.18
CA GLN A 424 14.57 15.64 28.91
C GLN A 424 13.22 16.34 29.08
N ILE A 425 12.12 15.60 29.09
CA ILE A 425 10.75 16.15 29.14
C ILE A 425 10.05 15.92 30.50
N SER A 426 10.82 15.53 31.52
CA SER A 426 10.32 15.31 32.89
C SER A 426 9.96 16.61 33.59
#